data_1314b5d3d8376c9d66d02a4b4f1f0141
#
_entry.id   1314b5d3d8376c9d66d02a4b4f1f0141
#
_cell.length_a   1.000
_cell.length_b   1.000
_cell.length_c   1.000
_cell.angle_alpha   90.00
_cell.angle_beta   90.00
_cell.angle_gamma   90.00
#
_symmetry.space_group_name_H-M   'P 1'
#
loop_
_entity.id
_entity.type
_entity.pdbx_description
1 polymer ?
#
loop_
_entity_poly.entity_id
_entity_poly.type
_entity_poly.pdbx_seq_one_letter_code
_entity_poly.pdbx_strand_id
1 'polypeptide(L)'
;MSIDTPRPWLASYAPGVPHDIEEQHGSLIDLVEESARRFPGKVALEFFKRTTSYADLQEQVLRAANGLRKLGVGAGDRVAIVLPNCPQHIVAFYAVLRLGAIVVEHNPLYTPRELRHQFEDHGAKVAIAWDKSVATLQDFPADVKVDAIVSVDLTRAMPRSTRLALALPVAKARESRAKLTTAVRGTTKWDDLVGTRKLSKRHPRPSTDDIALIQYTSGTTGTPKGAVLTHRNLLANAAQARAWVPQIRRGDNVVYAVLPMFHAYGLTLCLTFAMSMASRLVLFPTFDPALVLTAIKKHPPTFLPAVPPIYARLQHAADSAKVSLEGIEIGISGAMPLSQDIVEPWEARTGGYLVEGYGLSECSPVLMANPVSPERRLGSIGLPLSSTEARVVDPDDGTVLGVDEPGELQVRGPQVFRGYWGKAEATDEVFTPDGWFRTGDIVAIGADGYVRIVDRLKELIITGGFNVSPSEVEDALLKHPSVKEVAVVGITQGGNEQVVAAVVPKDPSSFDAAALRTWAREQLAAYKVPRRVVVVEDLPRSMIGKVLRRKVRDQILADD
;
A
#
# COMPACT_ATOMS: atom_id res chain seq x y z
N MET A 1 -31.64 -11.67 -11.60
CA MET A 1 -31.63 -10.66 -12.67
C MET A 1 -30.57 -9.64 -12.26
N SER A 2 -29.41 -9.61 -12.91
CA SER A 2 -28.44 -8.55 -12.69
C SER A 2 -29.07 -7.27 -13.23
N ILE A 3 -29.43 -6.34 -12.37
CA ILE A 3 -29.70 -4.97 -12.79
C ILE A 3 -28.34 -4.49 -13.29
N ASP A 4 -28.24 -4.24 -14.59
CA ASP A 4 -27.03 -3.71 -15.22
C ASP A 4 -26.78 -2.32 -14.60
N THR A 5 -25.84 -2.25 -13.66
CA THR A 5 -25.50 -0.99 -13.00
C THR A 5 -24.88 -0.08 -14.05
N PRO A 6 -25.43 1.13 -14.29
CA PRO A 6 -24.84 2.05 -15.26
C PRO A 6 -23.36 2.28 -14.95
N ARG A 7 -22.51 2.18 -15.98
CA ARG A 7 -21.06 2.43 -15.88
C ARG A 7 -20.67 3.66 -16.71
N PRO A 8 -21.09 4.87 -16.30
CA PRO A 8 -20.88 6.11 -17.09
C PRO A 8 -19.41 6.40 -17.34
N TRP A 9 -18.51 5.98 -16.45
CA TRP A 9 -17.06 6.18 -16.54
C TRP A 9 -16.39 5.49 -17.73
N LEU A 10 -17.03 4.49 -18.35
CA LEU A 10 -16.44 3.77 -19.48
C LEU A 10 -16.18 4.66 -20.69
N ALA A 11 -16.99 5.70 -20.89
CA ALA A 11 -16.81 6.68 -21.95
C ALA A 11 -15.56 7.58 -21.74
N SER A 12 -15.06 7.66 -20.51
CA SER A 12 -13.90 8.48 -20.11
C SER A 12 -12.60 7.68 -20.00
N TYR A 13 -12.60 6.39 -20.36
CA TYR A 13 -11.39 5.60 -20.37
C TYR A 13 -10.41 6.07 -21.43
N ALA A 14 -9.13 6.04 -21.10
CA ALA A 14 -8.07 6.34 -22.07
C ALA A 14 -8.07 5.33 -23.23
N PRO A 15 -7.66 5.74 -24.44
CA PRO A 15 -7.57 4.84 -25.57
C PRO A 15 -6.73 3.58 -25.28
N GLY A 16 -7.28 2.42 -25.62
CA GLY A 16 -6.63 1.11 -25.40
C GLY A 16 -6.87 0.49 -24.03
N VAL A 17 -7.53 1.18 -23.10
CA VAL A 17 -7.98 0.59 -21.84
C VAL A 17 -9.28 -0.19 -22.08
N PRO A 18 -9.33 -1.51 -21.83
CA PRO A 18 -10.54 -2.31 -22.03
C PRO A 18 -11.57 -2.01 -20.93
N HIS A 19 -12.85 -2.13 -21.26
CA HIS A 19 -13.94 -2.01 -20.28
C HIS A 19 -13.86 -3.10 -19.20
N ASP A 20 -13.51 -4.31 -19.62
CA ASP A 20 -13.41 -5.46 -18.75
C ASP A 20 -12.09 -6.21 -18.98
N ILE A 21 -11.52 -6.79 -17.92
CA ILE A 21 -10.39 -7.70 -18.01
C ILE A 21 -10.88 -9.13 -18.32
N GLU A 22 -10.02 -9.93 -18.92
CA GLU A 22 -10.28 -11.35 -19.07
C GLU A 22 -10.39 -12.04 -17.70
N GLU A 23 -11.20 -13.10 -17.63
CA GLU A 23 -11.30 -13.92 -16.42
C GLU A 23 -9.94 -14.50 -16.07
N GLN A 24 -9.54 -14.34 -14.79
CA GLN A 24 -8.24 -14.81 -14.33
C GLN A 24 -8.31 -16.28 -13.91
N HIS A 25 -7.36 -17.06 -14.38
CA HIS A 25 -7.19 -18.48 -14.09
C HIS A 25 -5.80 -18.76 -13.53
N GLY A 26 -5.65 -19.91 -12.86
CA GLY A 26 -4.37 -20.33 -12.28
C GLY A 26 -4.08 -19.64 -10.95
N SER A 27 -2.83 -19.27 -10.72
CA SER A 27 -2.37 -18.72 -9.45
C SER A 27 -1.30 -17.64 -9.64
N LEU A 28 -1.02 -16.84 -8.61
CA LEU A 28 0.03 -15.81 -8.65
C LEU A 28 1.41 -16.33 -9.04
N ILE A 29 1.68 -17.61 -8.82
CA ILE A 29 2.94 -18.25 -9.23
C ILE A 29 3.12 -18.17 -10.74
N ASP A 30 2.03 -18.21 -11.50
CA ASP A 30 2.06 -18.21 -12.97
C ASP A 30 2.65 -16.90 -13.50
N LEU A 31 2.56 -15.79 -12.74
CA LEU A 31 3.18 -14.50 -13.11
C LEU A 31 4.72 -14.62 -13.23
N VAL A 32 5.35 -15.30 -12.27
CA VAL A 32 6.81 -15.52 -12.27
C VAL A 32 7.19 -16.61 -13.26
N GLU A 33 6.46 -17.74 -13.30
CA GLU A 33 6.77 -18.85 -14.16
C GLU A 33 6.63 -18.49 -15.65
N GLU A 34 5.59 -17.74 -16.01
CA GLU A 34 5.40 -17.26 -17.36
C GLU A 34 6.47 -16.26 -17.77
N SER A 35 6.80 -15.32 -16.87
CA SER A 35 7.86 -14.35 -17.12
C SER A 35 9.24 -15.03 -17.24
N ALA A 36 9.52 -16.04 -16.41
CA ALA A 36 10.74 -16.84 -16.52
C ALA A 36 10.80 -17.67 -17.81
N ARG A 37 9.66 -18.18 -18.27
CA ARG A 37 9.57 -18.94 -19.52
C ARG A 37 9.77 -18.08 -20.76
N ARG A 38 9.16 -16.87 -20.78
CA ARG A 38 9.24 -15.94 -21.94
C ARG A 38 10.50 -15.09 -21.96
N PHE A 39 11.01 -14.72 -20.80
CA PHE A 39 12.10 -13.76 -20.62
C PHE A 39 13.19 -14.27 -19.64
N PRO A 40 13.70 -15.50 -19.78
CA PRO A 40 14.57 -16.15 -18.80
C PRO A 40 15.82 -15.34 -18.44
N GLY A 41 16.43 -14.70 -19.44
CA GLY A 41 17.66 -13.91 -19.28
C GLY A 41 17.44 -12.44 -18.89
N LYS A 42 16.19 -11.93 -18.90
CA LYS A 42 15.93 -10.55 -18.45
C LYS A 42 16.12 -10.44 -16.94
N VAL A 43 16.54 -9.26 -16.49
CA VAL A 43 16.69 -8.96 -15.06
C VAL A 43 15.31 -8.85 -14.44
N ALA A 44 15.01 -9.71 -13.46
CA ALA A 44 13.81 -9.65 -12.66
C ALA A 44 13.99 -8.70 -11.46
N LEU A 45 15.09 -8.84 -10.71
CA LEU A 45 15.35 -8.07 -9.50
C LEU A 45 16.69 -7.36 -9.58
N GLU A 46 16.74 -6.12 -9.07
CA GLU A 46 17.99 -5.41 -8.81
C GLU A 46 18.01 -4.91 -7.37
N PHE A 47 19.06 -5.23 -6.62
CA PHE A 47 19.25 -4.82 -5.23
C PHE A 47 20.71 -4.40 -5.01
N PHE A 48 20.94 -3.13 -4.68
CA PHE A 48 22.29 -2.56 -4.55
C PHE A 48 23.20 -2.91 -5.74
N LYS A 49 22.69 -2.84 -6.96
CA LYS A 49 23.38 -3.18 -8.24
C LYS A 49 23.59 -4.68 -8.47
N ARG A 50 23.25 -5.58 -7.54
CA ARG A 50 23.22 -7.02 -7.83
C ARG A 50 21.92 -7.35 -8.53
N THR A 51 22.01 -8.07 -9.64
CA THR A 51 20.86 -8.47 -10.44
C THR A 51 20.57 -9.97 -10.28
N THR A 52 19.30 -10.31 -10.42
CA THR A 52 18.80 -11.69 -10.49
C THR A 52 17.94 -11.80 -11.75
N SER A 53 18.24 -12.78 -12.60
CA SER A 53 17.42 -13.04 -13.79
C SER A 53 16.08 -13.69 -13.43
N TYR A 54 15.10 -13.67 -14.37
CA TYR A 54 13.84 -14.40 -14.17
C TYR A 54 14.05 -15.91 -14.01
N ALA A 55 15.00 -16.50 -14.75
CA ALA A 55 15.37 -17.92 -14.59
C ALA A 55 15.91 -18.21 -13.19
N ASP A 56 16.81 -17.36 -12.68
CA ASP A 56 17.38 -17.50 -11.33
C ASP A 56 16.33 -17.26 -10.24
N LEU A 57 15.43 -16.30 -10.45
CA LEU A 57 14.31 -16.04 -9.53
C LEU A 57 13.41 -17.27 -9.40
N GLN A 58 12.98 -17.84 -10.51
CA GLN A 58 12.16 -19.05 -10.52
C GLN A 58 12.88 -20.23 -9.84
N GLU A 59 14.18 -20.39 -10.10
CA GLU A 59 14.96 -21.43 -9.43
C GLU A 59 15.01 -21.23 -7.91
N GLN A 60 15.26 -20.00 -7.44
CA GLN A 60 15.31 -19.67 -6.02
C GLN A 60 13.94 -19.91 -5.36
N VAL A 61 12.83 -19.52 -6.02
CA VAL A 61 11.46 -19.79 -5.55
C VAL A 61 11.23 -21.29 -5.34
N LEU A 62 11.60 -22.13 -6.31
CA LEU A 62 11.42 -23.58 -6.21
C LEU A 62 12.31 -24.21 -5.12
N ARG A 63 13.51 -23.68 -4.90
CA ARG A 63 14.40 -24.14 -3.81
C ARG A 63 13.85 -23.72 -2.44
N ALA A 64 13.45 -22.45 -2.28
CA ALA A 64 12.84 -21.95 -1.06
C ALA A 64 11.54 -22.70 -0.71
N ALA A 65 10.67 -22.96 -1.69
CA ALA A 65 9.47 -23.75 -1.49
C ALA A 65 9.79 -25.17 -0.97
N ASN A 66 10.78 -25.85 -1.54
CA ASN A 66 11.19 -27.17 -1.01
C ASN A 66 11.81 -27.08 0.39
N GLY A 67 12.52 -25.99 0.70
CA GLY A 67 13.03 -25.72 2.04
C GLY A 67 11.90 -25.55 3.06
N LEU A 68 10.90 -24.72 2.74
CA LEU A 68 9.71 -24.51 3.58
C LEU A 68 8.90 -25.80 3.78
N ARG A 69 8.72 -26.60 2.71
CA ARG A 69 8.09 -27.91 2.81
C ARG A 69 8.80 -28.84 3.79
N LYS A 70 10.13 -28.79 3.85
CA LYS A 70 10.92 -29.57 4.83
C LYS A 70 10.74 -29.07 6.27
N LEU A 71 10.37 -27.81 6.46
CA LEU A 71 9.97 -27.25 7.76
C LEU A 71 8.50 -27.54 8.11
N GLY A 72 7.82 -28.36 7.30
CA GLY A 72 6.45 -28.79 7.56
C GLY A 72 5.38 -27.91 6.90
N VAL A 73 5.74 -26.88 6.10
CA VAL A 73 4.76 -26.03 5.43
C VAL A 73 4.04 -26.78 4.30
N GLY A 74 2.72 -26.80 4.34
CA GLY A 74 1.83 -27.38 3.36
C GLY A 74 0.74 -26.42 2.91
N ALA A 75 -0.19 -26.90 2.08
CA ALA A 75 -1.32 -26.12 1.60
C ALA A 75 -2.23 -25.67 2.75
N GLY A 76 -2.66 -24.42 2.73
CA GLY A 76 -3.50 -23.80 3.75
C GLY A 76 -2.78 -23.34 5.02
N ASP A 77 -1.49 -23.69 5.21
CA ASP A 77 -0.72 -23.17 6.32
C ASP A 77 -0.41 -21.68 6.15
N ARG A 78 -0.47 -20.91 7.24
CA ARG A 78 -0.06 -19.50 7.26
C ARG A 78 1.44 -19.42 7.50
N VAL A 79 2.12 -18.64 6.65
CA VAL A 79 3.55 -18.33 6.81
C VAL A 79 3.68 -16.80 6.92
N ALA A 80 4.21 -16.35 8.05
CA ALA A 80 4.44 -14.94 8.28
C ALA A 80 5.70 -14.47 7.54
N ILE A 81 5.61 -13.36 6.81
CA ILE A 81 6.75 -12.68 6.20
C ILE A 81 6.94 -11.34 6.93
N VAL A 82 8.09 -11.18 7.59
CA VAL A 82 8.45 -9.99 8.38
C VAL A 82 9.73 -9.41 7.78
N LEU A 83 9.62 -8.91 6.54
CA LEU A 83 10.77 -8.48 5.73
C LEU A 83 10.56 -7.08 5.14
N PRO A 84 11.63 -6.26 5.05
CA PRO A 84 11.61 -5.08 4.19
C PRO A 84 11.74 -5.50 2.71
N ASN A 85 11.67 -4.52 1.80
CA ASN A 85 11.88 -4.76 0.38
C ASN A 85 13.28 -5.32 0.11
N CYS A 86 13.37 -6.58 -0.27
CA CYS A 86 14.62 -7.26 -0.60
C CYS A 86 14.34 -8.46 -1.52
N PRO A 87 15.34 -8.99 -2.22
CA PRO A 87 15.16 -10.16 -3.08
C PRO A 87 14.58 -11.38 -2.35
N GLN A 88 14.98 -11.58 -1.09
CA GLN A 88 14.49 -12.69 -0.28
C GLN A 88 12.99 -12.58 0.01
N HIS A 89 12.43 -11.36 0.14
CA HIS A 89 10.99 -11.14 0.32
C HIS A 89 10.22 -11.70 -0.89
N ILE A 90 10.64 -11.35 -2.09
CA ILE A 90 9.97 -11.80 -3.33
C ILE A 90 10.05 -13.31 -3.49
N VAL A 91 11.23 -13.89 -3.24
CA VAL A 91 11.41 -15.35 -3.30
C VAL A 91 10.56 -16.03 -2.23
N ALA A 92 10.49 -15.48 -1.00
CA ALA A 92 9.67 -16.01 0.09
C ALA A 92 8.19 -15.99 -0.26
N PHE A 93 7.68 -14.83 -0.72
CA PHE A 93 6.29 -14.64 -1.13
C PHE A 93 5.86 -15.73 -2.13
N TYR A 94 6.58 -15.87 -3.24
CA TYR A 94 6.24 -16.85 -4.25
C TYR A 94 6.53 -18.30 -3.82
N ALA A 95 7.49 -18.54 -2.93
CA ALA A 95 7.77 -19.87 -2.42
C ALA A 95 6.66 -20.40 -1.50
N VAL A 96 6.10 -19.55 -0.64
CA VAL A 96 4.93 -19.85 0.19
C VAL A 96 3.74 -20.18 -0.70
N LEU A 97 3.42 -19.31 -1.63
CA LEU A 97 2.31 -19.51 -2.58
C LEU A 97 2.48 -20.78 -3.42
N ARG A 98 3.72 -21.13 -3.82
CA ARG A 98 3.98 -22.34 -4.62
C ARG A 98 3.65 -23.64 -3.87
N LEU A 99 3.57 -23.61 -2.56
CA LEU A 99 3.13 -24.72 -1.73
C LEU A 99 1.61 -24.76 -1.52
N GLY A 100 0.87 -23.76 -2.00
CA GLY A 100 -0.54 -23.55 -1.67
C GLY A 100 -0.73 -23.05 -0.23
N ALA A 101 0.33 -22.57 0.40
CA ALA A 101 0.30 -21.94 1.72
C ALA A 101 -0.07 -20.46 1.59
N ILE A 102 -0.54 -19.89 2.69
CA ILE A 102 -1.06 -18.52 2.78
C ILE A 102 0.05 -17.61 3.29
N VAL A 103 0.34 -16.55 2.54
CA VAL A 103 1.23 -15.49 3.00
C VAL A 103 0.52 -14.62 4.04
N VAL A 104 1.22 -14.25 5.11
CA VAL A 104 0.78 -13.19 6.03
C VAL A 104 1.88 -12.13 6.08
N GLU A 105 1.59 -10.96 5.53
CA GLU A 105 2.57 -9.87 5.44
C GLU A 105 2.58 -9.02 6.71
N HIS A 106 3.79 -8.72 7.19
CA HIS A 106 4.00 -7.89 8.38
C HIS A 106 5.04 -6.81 8.16
N ASN A 107 4.78 -5.67 8.75
CA ASN A 107 5.77 -4.61 8.85
C ASN A 107 6.91 -5.03 9.81
N PRO A 108 8.16 -5.14 9.33
CA PRO A 108 9.30 -5.53 10.17
C PRO A 108 9.67 -4.50 11.25
N LEU A 109 9.04 -3.33 11.24
CA LEU A 109 9.23 -2.25 12.21
C LEU A 109 8.09 -2.15 13.24
N TYR A 110 7.12 -3.07 13.21
CA TYR A 110 6.09 -3.13 14.25
C TYR A 110 6.68 -3.39 15.63
N THR A 111 6.04 -2.80 16.63
CA THR A 111 6.34 -3.09 18.04
C THR A 111 6.05 -4.56 18.37
N PRO A 112 6.67 -5.12 19.41
CA PRO A 112 6.37 -6.49 19.86
C PRO A 112 4.86 -6.71 20.11
N ARG A 113 4.16 -5.71 20.64
CA ARG A 113 2.72 -5.77 20.91
C ARG A 113 1.89 -5.86 19.62
N GLU A 114 2.22 -5.06 18.60
CA GLU A 114 1.50 -5.07 17.32
C GLU A 114 1.71 -6.40 16.58
N LEU A 115 2.97 -6.89 16.53
CA LEU A 115 3.27 -8.19 15.92
C LEU A 115 2.57 -9.32 16.66
N ARG A 116 2.66 -9.36 17.99
CA ARG A 116 2.03 -10.40 18.81
C ARG A 116 0.54 -10.50 18.52
N HIS A 117 -0.19 -9.38 18.55
CA HIS A 117 -1.63 -9.37 18.27
C HIS A 117 -1.98 -10.02 16.92
N GLN A 118 -1.21 -9.73 15.87
CA GLN A 118 -1.45 -10.31 14.56
C GLN A 118 -1.11 -11.82 14.55
N PHE A 119 -0.03 -12.24 15.21
CA PHE A 119 0.33 -13.66 15.32
C PHE A 119 -0.69 -14.48 16.13
N GLU A 120 -1.31 -13.88 17.15
CA GLU A 120 -2.44 -14.48 17.89
C GLU A 120 -3.64 -14.73 16.96
N ASP A 121 -3.95 -13.77 16.07
CA ASP A 121 -5.10 -13.84 15.17
C ASP A 121 -4.90 -14.87 14.03
N HIS A 122 -3.76 -14.83 13.32
CA HIS A 122 -3.57 -15.72 12.16
C HIS A 122 -2.92 -17.06 12.51
N GLY A 123 -2.28 -17.21 13.66
CA GLY A 123 -1.72 -18.47 14.16
C GLY A 123 -0.63 -19.09 13.29
N ALA A 124 0.18 -18.30 12.56
CA ALA A 124 1.29 -18.82 11.75
C ALA A 124 2.34 -19.50 12.62
N LYS A 125 2.76 -20.71 12.24
CA LYS A 125 3.78 -21.50 12.94
C LYS A 125 5.18 -21.36 12.33
N VAL A 126 5.28 -20.84 11.11
CA VAL A 126 6.54 -20.56 10.42
C VAL A 126 6.60 -19.08 10.08
N ALA A 127 7.74 -18.45 10.39
CA ALA A 127 8.02 -17.07 10.05
C ALA A 127 9.32 -16.95 9.25
N ILE A 128 9.30 -16.12 8.20
CA ILE A 128 10.48 -15.69 7.45
C ILE A 128 10.72 -14.24 7.84
N ALA A 129 11.76 -13.99 8.62
CA ALA A 129 11.94 -12.71 9.28
C ALA A 129 13.32 -12.11 9.02
N TRP A 130 13.33 -10.78 8.86
CA TRP A 130 14.57 -10.03 8.94
C TRP A 130 15.26 -10.34 10.27
N ASP A 131 16.57 -10.59 10.24
CA ASP A 131 17.31 -10.97 11.44
C ASP A 131 17.14 -9.97 12.61
N LYS A 132 16.88 -8.69 12.32
CA LYS A 132 16.58 -7.68 13.34
C LYS A 132 15.22 -7.85 14.03
N SER A 133 14.28 -8.55 13.42
CA SER A 133 12.95 -8.84 13.99
C SER A 133 12.91 -10.22 14.70
N VAL A 134 13.97 -11.02 14.57
CA VAL A 134 14.01 -12.40 15.12
C VAL A 134 13.85 -12.42 16.63
N ALA A 135 14.54 -11.54 17.36
CA ALA A 135 14.46 -11.50 18.82
C ALA A 135 13.01 -11.30 19.30
N THR A 136 12.28 -10.37 18.68
CA THR A 136 10.86 -10.13 19.00
C THR A 136 10.00 -11.38 18.82
N LEU A 137 10.23 -12.17 17.74
CA LEU A 137 9.48 -13.40 17.50
C LEU A 137 9.87 -14.54 18.45
N GLN A 138 11.13 -14.59 18.89
CA GLN A 138 11.61 -15.57 19.85
C GLN A 138 11.10 -15.30 21.27
N ASP A 139 10.82 -14.05 21.59
CA ASP A 139 10.30 -13.60 22.89
C ASP A 139 8.78 -13.74 23.02
N PHE A 140 8.09 -14.26 21.99
CA PHE A 140 6.66 -14.51 22.08
C PHE A 140 6.34 -15.60 23.13
N PRO A 141 5.26 -15.43 23.89
CA PRO A 141 4.84 -16.42 24.87
C PRO A 141 4.43 -17.75 24.19
N ALA A 142 4.35 -18.82 24.99
CA ALA A 142 4.18 -20.17 24.49
C ALA A 142 2.89 -20.40 23.65
N ASP A 143 1.83 -19.65 23.91
CA ASP A 143 0.54 -19.70 23.21
C ASP A 143 0.63 -19.12 21.77
N VAL A 144 1.58 -18.21 21.54
CA VAL A 144 1.80 -17.54 20.23
C VAL A 144 3.11 -17.98 19.58
N LYS A 145 3.80 -18.95 20.20
CA LYS A 145 5.13 -19.39 19.77
C LYS A 145 5.17 -19.82 18.30
N VAL A 146 6.17 -19.28 17.58
CA VAL A 146 6.52 -19.68 16.22
C VAL A 146 7.42 -20.94 16.30
N ASP A 147 7.05 -22.01 15.61
CA ASP A 147 7.78 -23.29 15.67
C ASP A 147 9.08 -23.24 14.90
N ALA A 148 9.11 -22.51 13.78
CA ALA A 148 10.30 -22.33 12.96
C ALA A 148 10.45 -20.89 12.46
N ILE A 149 11.62 -20.30 12.71
CA ILE A 149 11.98 -18.97 12.19
C ILE A 149 13.10 -19.14 11.17
N VAL A 150 12.86 -18.62 9.96
CA VAL A 150 13.87 -18.48 8.91
C VAL A 150 14.42 -17.06 8.96
N SER A 151 15.68 -16.92 9.38
CA SER A 151 16.32 -15.61 9.50
C SER A 151 16.95 -15.16 8.20
N VAL A 152 16.73 -13.87 7.86
CA VAL A 152 17.19 -13.25 6.62
C VAL A 152 18.17 -12.12 6.91
N ASP A 153 19.43 -12.32 6.50
CA ASP A 153 20.47 -11.28 6.42
C ASP A 153 20.37 -10.58 5.07
N LEU A 154 19.96 -9.32 5.06
CA LEU A 154 19.79 -8.54 3.82
C LEU A 154 21.11 -8.36 3.05
N THR A 155 22.25 -8.36 3.76
CA THR A 155 23.56 -8.17 3.13
C THR A 155 23.92 -9.31 2.19
N ARG A 156 23.34 -10.51 2.40
CA ARG A 156 23.55 -11.69 1.53
C ARG A 156 23.05 -11.49 0.11
N ALA A 157 22.04 -10.63 -0.07
CA ALA A 157 21.54 -10.26 -1.40
C ALA A 157 22.38 -9.17 -2.10
N MET A 158 23.36 -8.57 -1.42
CA MET A 158 24.20 -7.50 -1.98
C MET A 158 25.37 -8.05 -2.79
N PRO A 159 26.01 -7.23 -3.67
CA PRO A 159 27.26 -7.56 -4.33
C PRO A 159 28.38 -7.97 -3.34
N ARG A 160 29.26 -8.88 -3.74
CA ARG A 160 30.39 -9.31 -2.90
C ARG A 160 31.27 -8.14 -2.46
N SER A 161 31.55 -7.18 -3.35
CA SER A 161 32.31 -5.97 -3.04
C SER A 161 31.66 -5.11 -1.96
N THR A 162 30.35 -4.92 -2.02
CA THR A 162 29.60 -4.19 -1.00
C THR A 162 29.64 -4.91 0.34
N ARG A 163 29.49 -6.23 0.35
CA ARG A 163 29.60 -7.05 1.58
C ARG A 163 30.97 -6.95 2.22
N LEU A 164 32.05 -6.98 1.42
CA LEU A 164 33.42 -6.79 1.90
C LEU A 164 33.60 -5.38 2.49
N ALA A 165 33.08 -4.36 1.82
CA ALA A 165 33.12 -2.99 2.34
C ALA A 165 32.38 -2.83 3.68
N LEU A 166 31.22 -3.49 3.85
CA LEU A 166 30.48 -3.50 5.11
C LEU A 166 31.17 -4.30 6.22
N ALA A 167 32.10 -5.20 5.89
CA ALA A 167 32.87 -5.99 6.85
C ALA A 167 34.12 -5.25 7.37
N LEU A 168 34.49 -4.11 6.79
CA LEU A 168 35.66 -3.35 7.21
C LEU A 168 35.53 -2.90 8.68
N PRO A 169 36.63 -2.88 9.47
CA PRO A 169 36.60 -2.53 10.89
C PRO A 169 36.56 -1.02 11.15
N VAL A 170 35.86 -0.25 10.29
CA VAL A 170 35.68 1.21 10.43
C VAL A 170 34.28 1.55 10.93
N ALA A 171 34.15 2.66 11.66
CA ALA A 171 32.89 3.05 12.31
C ALA A 171 31.71 3.14 11.32
N LYS A 172 31.90 3.79 10.17
CA LYS A 172 30.88 3.96 9.13
C LYS A 172 30.41 2.61 8.56
N ALA A 173 31.31 1.63 8.35
CA ALA A 173 30.93 0.32 7.86
C ALA A 173 30.14 -0.45 8.91
N ARG A 174 30.55 -0.40 10.19
CA ARG A 174 29.82 -1.00 11.31
C ARG A 174 28.42 -0.44 11.46
N GLU A 175 28.27 0.88 11.42
CA GLU A 175 26.97 1.57 11.49
C GLU A 175 26.05 1.18 10.30
N SER A 176 26.58 1.20 9.07
CA SER A 176 25.84 0.82 7.88
C SER A 176 25.42 -0.66 7.92
N ARG A 177 26.29 -1.53 8.41
CA ARG A 177 25.99 -2.95 8.59
C ARG A 177 24.91 -3.17 9.65
N ALA A 178 24.97 -2.48 10.79
CA ALA A 178 24.00 -2.58 11.87
C ALA A 178 22.58 -2.15 11.45
N LYS A 179 22.45 -1.28 10.43
CA LYS A 179 21.16 -0.94 9.82
C LYS A 179 20.55 -2.09 9.00
N LEU A 180 21.37 -3.03 8.52
CA LEU A 180 20.97 -4.04 7.54
C LEU A 180 20.91 -5.46 8.10
N THR A 181 21.66 -5.77 9.17
CA THR A 181 21.74 -7.13 9.72
C THR A 181 22.18 -7.13 11.18
N THR A 182 21.83 -8.19 11.90
CA THR A 182 22.30 -8.48 13.26
C THR A 182 22.59 -9.97 13.40
N ALA A 183 23.37 -10.35 14.42
CA ALA A 183 23.64 -11.75 14.68
C ALA A 183 22.44 -12.41 15.37
N VAL A 184 21.99 -13.55 14.87
CA VAL A 184 20.89 -14.34 15.41
C VAL A 184 21.29 -15.77 15.68
N ARG A 185 20.61 -16.44 16.62
CA ARG A 185 20.81 -17.84 16.97
C ARG A 185 19.47 -18.57 17.04
N GLY A 186 19.48 -19.89 16.96
CA GLY A 186 18.27 -20.71 17.11
C GLY A 186 17.31 -20.60 15.92
N THR A 187 17.78 -20.23 14.73
CA THR A 187 16.97 -20.08 13.51
C THR A 187 17.55 -20.89 12.36
N THR A 188 16.72 -21.21 11.37
CA THR A 188 17.18 -21.67 10.06
C THR A 188 17.65 -20.46 9.26
N LYS A 189 18.87 -20.47 8.75
CA LYS A 189 19.34 -19.37 7.89
C LYS A 189 18.67 -19.44 6.52
N TRP A 190 18.37 -18.30 5.92
CA TRP A 190 17.82 -18.23 4.56
C TRP A 190 18.69 -18.96 3.53
N ASP A 191 20.01 -18.82 3.60
CA ASP A 191 20.94 -19.46 2.67
C ASP A 191 20.84 -20.99 2.73
N ASP A 192 20.62 -21.57 3.93
CA ASP A 192 20.43 -23.01 4.14
C ASP A 192 19.06 -23.46 3.58
N LEU A 193 18.03 -22.63 3.74
CA LEU A 193 16.70 -22.90 3.20
C LEU A 193 16.75 -23.01 1.66
N VAL A 194 17.36 -22.05 0.97
CA VAL A 194 17.47 -22.03 -0.50
C VAL A 194 18.58 -22.96 -1.01
N GLY A 195 19.47 -23.43 -0.15
CA GLY A 195 20.50 -24.45 -0.45
C GLY A 195 19.93 -25.84 -0.79
N THR A 196 18.61 -26.04 -0.64
CA THR A 196 17.95 -27.32 -0.93
C THR A 196 17.78 -27.56 -2.43
N ARG A 197 17.47 -28.80 -2.82
CA ARG A 197 17.05 -29.10 -4.19
C ARG A 197 15.74 -28.40 -4.54
N LYS A 198 15.45 -28.21 -5.83
CA LYS A 198 14.19 -27.63 -6.31
C LYS A 198 12.99 -28.50 -5.88
N LEU A 199 11.84 -27.85 -5.64
CA LEU A 199 10.57 -28.54 -5.46
C LEU A 199 10.23 -29.37 -6.70
N SER A 200 9.62 -30.52 -6.50
CA SER A 200 9.17 -31.37 -7.61
C SER A 200 8.14 -30.64 -8.48
N LYS A 201 8.26 -30.77 -9.80
CA LYS A 201 7.25 -30.28 -10.75
C LYS A 201 5.87 -30.92 -10.55
N ARG A 202 5.81 -32.13 -9.94
CA ARG A 202 4.57 -32.86 -9.63
C ARG A 202 3.91 -32.41 -8.32
N HIS A 203 4.54 -31.50 -7.57
CA HIS A 203 3.92 -30.95 -6.35
C HIS A 203 2.63 -30.23 -6.74
N PRO A 204 1.50 -30.43 -6.03
CA PRO A 204 0.24 -29.78 -6.29
C PRO A 204 0.38 -28.26 -6.40
N ARG A 205 -0.50 -27.64 -7.16
CA ARG A 205 -0.55 -26.19 -7.34
C ARG A 205 -1.81 -25.65 -6.66
N PRO A 206 -1.77 -24.43 -6.12
CA PRO A 206 -2.97 -23.77 -5.64
C PRO A 206 -3.94 -23.49 -6.79
N SER A 207 -5.22 -23.45 -6.47
CA SER A 207 -6.28 -23.01 -7.37
C SER A 207 -6.45 -21.49 -7.33
N THR A 208 -7.22 -20.96 -8.29
CA THR A 208 -7.51 -19.53 -8.38
C THR A 208 -8.28 -19.00 -7.17
N ASP A 209 -9.12 -19.81 -6.54
CA ASP A 209 -9.97 -19.44 -5.42
C ASP A 209 -9.36 -19.76 -4.05
N ASP A 210 -8.17 -20.37 -4.02
CA ASP A 210 -7.45 -20.58 -2.77
C ASP A 210 -7.00 -19.22 -2.18
N ILE A 211 -6.92 -19.17 -0.85
CA ILE A 211 -6.43 -17.99 -0.14
C ILE A 211 -4.93 -17.85 -0.40
N ALA A 212 -4.53 -16.71 -0.95
CA ALA A 212 -3.13 -16.40 -1.22
C ALA A 212 -2.50 -15.56 -0.10
N LEU A 213 -3.25 -14.61 0.44
CA LEU A 213 -2.73 -13.58 1.33
C LEU A 213 -3.73 -13.21 2.42
N ILE A 214 -3.24 -13.02 3.62
CA ILE A 214 -3.92 -12.27 4.68
C ILE A 214 -3.17 -10.95 4.86
N GLN A 215 -3.86 -9.84 4.55
CA GLN A 215 -3.30 -8.49 4.65
C GLN A 215 -3.94 -7.75 5.81
N TYR A 216 -3.16 -7.43 6.86
CA TYR A 216 -3.69 -6.66 7.99
C TYR A 216 -3.91 -5.20 7.64
N THR A 217 -5.12 -4.73 7.95
CA THR A 217 -5.51 -3.32 7.78
C THR A 217 -5.39 -2.58 9.11
N SER A 218 -5.06 -1.31 9.06
CA SER A 218 -4.99 -0.48 10.27
C SER A 218 -6.35 -0.16 10.91
N GLY A 219 -7.44 -0.65 10.32
CA GLY A 219 -8.83 -0.52 10.73
C GLY A 219 -9.21 0.83 11.36
N THR A 220 -10.26 1.46 10.90
CA THR A 220 -10.82 2.68 11.55
C THR A 220 -11.36 2.39 12.96
N THR A 221 -11.64 1.12 13.29
CA THR A 221 -12.16 0.65 14.59
C THR A 221 -11.06 0.33 15.61
N GLY A 222 -9.79 0.43 15.26
CA GLY A 222 -8.66 0.35 16.17
C GLY A 222 -7.98 -1.00 16.33
N THR A 223 -8.64 -2.11 16.09
CA THR A 223 -8.00 -3.44 16.08
C THR A 223 -7.76 -3.84 14.62
N PRO A 224 -6.51 -4.13 14.21
CA PRO A 224 -6.22 -4.57 12.86
C PRO A 224 -6.99 -5.84 12.52
N LYS A 225 -7.60 -5.87 11.31
CA LYS A 225 -8.30 -7.05 10.79
C LYS A 225 -7.53 -7.60 9.59
N GLY A 226 -7.41 -8.92 9.49
CA GLY A 226 -6.76 -9.58 8.36
C GLY A 226 -7.72 -9.70 7.17
N ALA A 227 -7.55 -8.89 6.12
CA ALA A 227 -8.29 -9.04 4.87
C ALA A 227 -7.82 -10.29 4.12
N VAL A 228 -8.75 -11.17 3.77
CA VAL A 228 -8.49 -12.44 3.08
C VAL A 228 -8.56 -12.24 1.58
N LEU A 229 -7.42 -12.35 0.91
CA LEU A 229 -7.28 -12.19 -0.53
C LEU A 229 -6.95 -13.53 -1.20
N THR A 230 -7.72 -13.90 -2.21
CA THR A 230 -7.49 -15.11 -3.01
C THR A 230 -6.48 -14.83 -4.13
N HIS A 231 -5.99 -15.90 -4.76
CA HIS A 231 -5.21 -15.76 -5.99
C HIS A 231 -6.00 -14.99 -7.05
N ARG A 232 -7.31 -15.24 -7.18
CA ARG A 232 -8.21 -14.53 -8.12
C ARG A 232 -8.17 -13.02 -7.89
N ASN A 233 -8.33 -12.57 -6.65
CA ASN A 233 -8.38 -11.15 -6.33
C ASN A 233 -7.08 -10.42 -6.75
N LEU A 234 -5.94 -10.97 -6.37
CA LEU A 234 -4.63 -10.38 -6.65
C LEU A 234 -4.24 -10.48 -8.15
N LEU A 235 -4.59 -11.59 -8.83
CA LEU A 235 -4.40 -11.72 -10.27
C LEU A 235 -5.26 -10.71 -11.04
N ALA A 236 -6.52 -10.54 -10.64
CA ALA A 236 -7.42 -9.58 -11.26
C ALA A 236 -6.88 -8.15 -11.13
N ASN A 237 -6.43 -7.77 -9.92
CA ASN A 237 -5.91 -6.42 -9.71
C ASN A 237 -4.58 -6.17 -10.46
N ALA A 238 -3.71 -7.18 -10.55
CA ALA A 238 -2.52 -7.10 -11.41
C ALA A 238 -2.87 -6.97 -12.91
N ALA A 239 -3.94 -7.65 -13.36
CA ALA A 239 -4.44 -7.54 -14.74
C ALA A 239 -5.08 -6.17 -15.00
N GLN A 240 -5.86 -5.65 -14.06
CA GLN A 240 -6.43 -4.30 -14.10
C GLN A 240 -5.33 -3.23 -14.17
N ALA A 241 -4.32 -3.32 -13.30
CA ALA A 241 -3.18 -2.39 -13.33
C ALA A 241 -2.44 -2.43 -14.68
N ARG A 242 -2.24 -3.62 -15.25
CA ARG A 242 -1.64 -3.79 -16.58
C ARG A 242 -2.51 -3.19 -17.69
N ALA A 243 -3.81 -3.43 -17.64
CA ALA A 243 -4.76 -2.89 -18.62
C ALA A 243 -4.85 -1.36 -18.58
N TRP A 244 -4.62 -0.77 -17.40
CA TRP A 244 -4.66 0.70 -17.19
C TRP A 244 -3.48 1.45 -17.80
N VAL A 245 -2.38 0.78 -18.07
CA VAL A 245 -1.14 1.35 -18.64
C VAL A 245 -0.74 0.64 -19.93
N PRO A 246 -1.59 0.66 -21.00
CA PRO A 246 -1.37 -0.10 -22.21
C PRO A 246 -0.10 0.32 -22.97
N GLN A 247 0.46 1.50 -22.70
CA GLN A 247 1.70 1.99 -23.26
C GLN A 247 2.95 1.27 -22.73
N ILE A 248 2.91 0.63 -21.55
CA ILE A 248 4.05 -0.08 -20.98
C ILE A 248 4.20 -1.45 -21.67
N ARG A 249 5.39 -1.69 -22.22
CA ARG A 249 5.71 -2.95 -22.91
C ARG A 249 6.21 -4.02 -21.95
N ARG A 250 5.62 -5.22 -22.04
CA ARG A 250 6.04 -6.38 -21.27
C ARG A 250 7.50 -6.76 -21.56
N GLY A 251 8.31 -6.98 -20.53
CA GLY A 251 9.71 -7.38 -20.63
C GLY A 251 10.69 -6.25 -20.95
N ASP A 252 10.19 -5.01 -21.13
CA ASP A 252 11.02 -3.84 -21.45
C ASP A 252 10.58 -2.63 -20.63
N ASN A 253 10.55 -2.82 -19.32
CA ASN A 253 10.14 -1.78 -18.36
C ASN A 253 10.84 -1.94 -17.03
N VAL A 254 10.89 -0.86 -16.25
CA VAL A 254 11.55 -0.76 -14.95
C VAL A 254 10.57 -0.25 -13.91
N VAL A 255 10.39 -1.01 -12.84
CA VAL A 255 9.55 -0.66 -11.69
C VAL A 255 10.42 -0.41 -10.47
N TYR A 256 10.15 0.65 -9.73
CA TYR A 256 10.86 0.94 -8.49
C TYR A 256 10.00 0.60 -7.27
N ALA A 257 10.50 -0.29 -6.42
CA ALA A 257 9.87 -0.63 -5.15
C ALA A 257 10.31 0.33 -4.04
N VAL A 258 9.86 1.58 -4.10
CA VAL A 258 10.06 2.58 -3.04
C VAL A 258 9.01 2.49 -1.94
N LEU A 259 7.86 1.87 -2.24
CA LEU A 259 6.82 1.55 -1.28
C LEU A 259 7.08 0.20 -0.61
N PRO A 260 6.72 0.02 0.66
CA PRO A 260 6.87 -1.26 1.33
C PRO A 260 5.96 -2.33 0.72
N MET A 261 6.52 -3.48 0.34
CA MET A 261 5.77 -4.60 -0.25
C MET A 261 4.96 -5.40 0.78
N PHE A 262 5.23 -5.25 2.07
CA PHE A 262 4.36 -5.79 3.13
C PHE A 262 3.03 -5.02 3.27
N HIS A 263 2.84 -3.94 2.52
CA HIS A 263 1.58 -3.20 2.43
C HIS A 263 0.95 -3.43 1.05
N ALA A 264 -0.36 -3.60 0.99
CA ALA A 264 -1.11 -3.95 -0.23
C ALA A 264 -0.74 -3.09 -1.45
N TYR A 265 -0.54 -1.78 -1.26
CA TYR A 265 -0.17 -0.85 -2.32
C TYR A 265 1.19 -1.22 -2.96
N GLY A 266 2.22 -1.42 -2.14
CA GLY A 266 3.53 -1.84 -2.61
C GLY A 266 3.52 -3.28 -3.14
N LEU A 267 2.75 -4.19 -2.52
CA LEU A 267 2.62 -5.56 -2.97
C LEU A 267 2.08 -5.64 -4.40
N THR A 268 1.00 -4.94 -4.68
CA THR A 268 0.38 -5.02 -6.00
C THR A 268 1.13 -4.20 -7.03
N LEU A 269 1.36 -2.91 -6.82
CA LEU A 269 1.93 -2.07 -7.86
C LEU A 269 3.45 -2.19 -8.02
N CYS A 270 4.18 -2.66 -6.98
CA CYS A 270 5.59 -2.98 -7.16
C CYS A 270 5.80 -4.45 -7.49
N LEU A 271 5.27 -5.41 -6.68
CA LEU A 271 5.63 -6.82 -6.84
C LEU A 271 4.79 -7.53 -7.90
N THR A 272 3.45 -7.68 -7.71
CA THR A 272 2.66 -8.52 -8.63
C THR A 272 2.56 -7.90 -10.03
N PHE A 273 2.41 -6.57 -10.14
CA PHE A 273 2.47 -5.85 -11.41
C PHE A 273 3.82 -6.09 -12.11
N ALA A 274 4.96 -5.87 -11.42
CA ALA A 274 6.27 -6.06 -12.04
C ALA A 274 6.47 -7.49 -12.55
N MET A 275 6.05 -8.50 -11.77
CA MET A 275 6.16 -9.90 -12.21
C MET A 275 5.23 -10.21 -13.38
N SER A 276 4.02 -9.64 -13.45
CA SER A 276 3.09 -9.79 -14.57
C SER A 276 3.62 -9.16 -15.87
N MET A 277 4.38 -8.08 -15.74
CA MET A 277 4.96 -7.31 -16.85
C MET A 277 6.36 -7.77 -17.24
N ALA A 278 6.91 -8.80 -16.59
CA ALA A 278 8.32 -9.20 -16.73
C ALA A 278 9.29 -8.02 -16.59
N SER A 279 9.01 -7.12 -15.63
CA SER A 279 9.76 -5.90 -15.37
C SER A 279 11.10 -6.18 -14.68
N ARG A 280 12.04 -5.23 -14.81
CA ARG A 280 13.13 -5.10 -13.85
C ARG A 280 12.57 -4.41 -12.60
N LEU A 281 12.50 -5.11 -11.47
CA LEU A 281 12.10 -4.54 -10.20
C LEU A 281 13.34 -4.10 -9.41
N VAL A 282 13.50 -2.79 -9.23
CA VAL A 282 14.60 -2.21 -8.45
C VAL A 282 14.12 -2.03 -7.00
N LEU A 283 14.83 -2.65 -6.08
CA LEU A 283 14.42 -2.79 -4.68
C LEU A 283 15.18 -1.83 -3.77
N PHE A 284 14.43 -1.15 -2.92
CA PHE A 284 14.94 -0.28 -1.87
C PHE A 284 14.41 -0.77 -0.51
N PRO A 285 15.27 -1.19 0.45
CA PRO A 285 14.81 -1.70 1.74
C PRO A 285 14.08 -0.64 2.56
N THR A 286 14.43 0.62 2.35
CA THR A 286 13.75 1.82 2.83
C THR A 286 13.87 2.90 1.76
N PHE A 287 12.94 3.84 1.72
CA PHE A 287 13.06 4.98 0.81
C PHE A 287 14.23 5.87 1.25
N ASP A 288 15.24 5.95 0.40
CA ASP A 288 16.40 6.84 0.51
C ASP A 288 16.58 7.56 -0.82
N PRO A 289 16.36 8.89 -0.88
CA PRO A 289 16.47 9.64 -2.13
C PRO A 289 17.81 9.48 -2.84
N ALA A 290 18.92 9.38 -2.12
CA ALA A 290 20.25 9.26 -2.71
C ALA A 290 20.43 7.89 -3.40
N LEU A 291 19.90 6.81 -2.81
CA LEU A 291 19.89 5.50 -3.43
C LEU A 291 19.01 5.49 -4.68
N VAL A 292 17.82 6.09 -4.60
CA VAL A 292 16.87 6.18 -5.73
C VAL A 292 17.48 6.97 -6.88
N LEU A 293 18.06 8.15 -6.62
CA LEU A 293 18.73 8.96 -7.64
C LEU A 293 19.94 8.25 -8.27
N THR A 294 20.66 7.44 -7.49
CA THR A 294 21.75 6.61 -8.02
C THR A 294 21.24 5.56 -9.02
N ALA A 295 20.07 4.99 -8.76
CA ALA A 295 19.44 4.04 -9.68
C ALA A 295 18.86 4.74 -10.92
N ILE A 296 18.22 5.90 -10.78
CA ILE A 296 17.65 6.71 -11.88
C ILE A 296 18.72 7.05 -12.92
N LYS A 297 19.92 7.45 -12.49
CA LYS A 297 21.04 7.72 -13.42
C LYS A 297 21.37 6.56 -14.36
N LYS A 298 21.03 5.34 -13.98
CA LYS A 298 21.35 4.13 -14.72
C LYS A 298 20.15 3.56 -15.48
N HIS A 299 19.03 3.53 -14.83
CA HIS A 299 17.77 2.96 -15.33
C HIS A 299 16.59 3.77 -14.79
N PRO A 300 16.21 4.90 -15.43
CA PRO A 300 14.99 5.61 -15.03
C PRO A 300 13.79 4.65 -14.98
N PRO A 301 12.90 4.75 -13.97
CA PRO A 301 11.73 3.90 -13.92
C PRO A 301 10.72 4.28 -15.00
N THR A 302 10.18 3.29 -15.70
CA THR A 302 8.99 3.46 -16.54
C THR A 302 7.74 3.54 -15.71
N PHE A 303 7.75 2.94 -14.50
CA PHE A 303 6.63 2.93 -13.57
C PHE A 303 7.11 3.12 -12.12
N LEU A 304 6.65 4.19 -11.49
CA LEU A 304 7.03 4.58 -10.13
C LEU A 304 5.79 4.75 -9.25
N PRO A 305 5.30 3.70 -8.57
CA PRO A 305 4.27 3.86 -7.55
C PRO A 305 4.88 4.45 -6.27
N ALA A 306 4.30 5.55 -5.79
CA ALA A 306 4.76 6.21 -4.58
C ALA A 306 3.62 6.98 -3.89
N VAL A 307 3.93 7.71 -2.83
CA VAL A 307 3.02 8.63 -2.15
C VAL A 307 3.51 10.07 -2.34
N PRO A 308 2.65 11.09 -2.19
CA PRO A 308 3.03 12.49 -2.46
C PRO A 308 4.33 12.96 -1.78
N PRO A 309 4.59 12.64 -0.49
CA PRO A 309 5.85 13.04 0.15
C PRO A 309 7.11 12.42 -0.47
N ILE A 310 7.01 11.22 -1.09
CA ILE A 310 8.14 10.60 -1.79
C ILE A 310 8.47 11.38 -3.04
N TYR A 311 7.47 11.77 -3.83
CA TYR A 311 7.67 12.60 -5.02
C TYR A 311 8.30 13.95 -4.67
N ALA A 312 7.76 14.67 -3.68
CA ALA A 312 8.30 15.95 -3.22
C ALA A 312 9.77 15.84 -2.76
N ARG A 313 10.07 14.83 -1.92
CA ARG A 313 11.45 14.58 -1.44
C ARG A 313 12.40 14.19 -2.57
N LEU A 314 11.93 13.44 -3.56
CA LEU A 314 12.75 13.03 -4.70
C LEU A 314 13.07 14.22 -5.60
N GLN A 315 12.10 15.12 -5.86
CA GLN A 315 12.32 16.37 -6.59
C GLN A 315 13.37 17.24 -5.90
N HIS A 316 13.19 17.51 -4.60
CA HIS A 316 14.12 18.31 -3.83
C HIS A 316 15.54 17.72 -3.82
N ALA A 317 15.67 16.40 -3.65
CA ALA A 317 16.96 15.72 -3.67
C ALA A 317 17.59 15.74 -5.07
N ALA A 318 16.80 15.63 -6.13
CA ALA A 318 17.27 15.71 -7.51
C ALA A 318 17.84 17.11 -7.83
N ASP A 319 17.16 18.18 -7.43
CA ASP A 319 17.64 19.56 -7.56
C ASP A 319 18.98 19.75 -6.81
N SER A 320 19.04 19.33 -5.54
CA SER A 320 20.23 19.43 -4.69
C SER A 320 21.43 18.66 -5.27
N ALA A 321 21.18 17.47 -5.83
CA ALA A 321 22.22 16.60 -6.41
C ALA A 321 22.48 16.88 -7.89
N LYS A 322 21.76 17.81 -8.53
CA LYS A 322 21.78 18.10 -9.98
C LYS A 322 21.61 16.84 -10.84
N VAL A 323 20.61 16.02 -10.49
CA VAL A 323 20.25 14.79 -11.19
C VAL A 323 18.99 15.01 -12.01
N SER A 324 19.03 14.69 -13.31
CA SER A 324 17.82 14.70 -14.15
C SER A 324 16.86 13.60 -13.71
N LEU A 325 15.55 13.91 -13.70
CA LEU A 325 14.46 12.96 -13.55
C LEU A 325 13.81 12.62 -14.91
N GLU A 326 14.35 13.14 -16.00
CA GLU A 326 13.88 12.87 -17.36
C GLU A 326 13.86 11.37 -17.67
N GLY A 327 12.82 10.92 -18.37
CA GLY A 327 12.63 9.51 -18.72
C GLY A 327 11.87 8.68 -17.68
N ILE A 328 11.41 9.27 -16.58
CA ILE A 328 10.40 8.65 -15.71
C ILE A 328 9.05 8.83 -16.39
N GLU A 329 8.45 7.72 -16.86
CA GLU A 329 7.27 7.80 -17.73
C GLU A 329 5.96 7.95 -16.95
N ILE A 330 5.76 7.10 -15.92
CA ILE A 330 4.49 7.05 -15.16
C ILE A 330 4.77 7.03 -13.67
N GLY A 331 4.26 8.05 -12.97
CA GLY A 331 4.09 8.07 -11.53
C GLY A 331 2.64 7.77 -11.16
N ILE A 332 2.44 6.86 -10.19
CA ILE A 332 1.11 6.63 -9.57
C ILE A 332 1.20 7.01 -8.11
N SER A 333 0.43 7.99 -7.71
CA SER A 333 0.31 8.44 -6.33
C SER A 333 -0.95 7.90 -5.69
N GLY A 334 -0.85 7.44 -4.45
CA GLY A 334 -2.01 6.92 -3.71
C GLY A 334 -1.91 7.13 -2.21
N ALA A 335 -2.90 6.65 -1.50
CA ALA A 335 -3.03 6.71 -0.03
C ALA A 335 -3.22 8.11 0.57
N MET A 336 -3.00 9.17 -0.18
CA MET A 336 -3.14 10.57 0.23
C MET A 336 -3.52 11.42 -0.97
N PRO A 337 -4.24 12.56 -0.78
CA PRO A 337 -4.53 13.49 -1.86
C PRO A 337 -3.24 14.00 -2.55
N LEU A 338 -3.30 14.12 -3.86
CA LEU A 338 -2.18 14.57 -4.70
C LEU A 338 -2.38 16.04 -5.10
N SER A 339 -1.53 16.94 -4.59
CA SER A 339 -1.63 18.37 -4.90
C SER A 339 -1.00 18.72 -6.25
N GLN A 340 -1.55 19.77 -6.88
CA GLN A 340 -1.02 20.34 -8.13
C GLN A 340 0.44 20.80 -7.97
N ASP A 341 0.82 21.34 -6.81
CA ASP A 341 2.18 21.78 -6.49
C ASP A 341 3.22 20.66 -6.57
N ILE A 342 2.80 19.40 -6.47
CA ILE A 342 3.68 18.25 -6.67
C ILE A 342 3.66 17.77 -8.13
N VAL A 343 2.48 17.77 -8.76
CA VAL A 343 2.26 17.24 -10.11
C VAL A 343 2.98 18.08 -11.17
N GLU A 344 2.71 19.39 -11.22
CA GLU A 344 3.24 20.26 -12.27
C GLU A 344 4.79 20.26 -12.32
N PRO A 345 5.51 20.47 -11.19
CA PRO A 345 6.96 20.40 -11.23
C PRO A 345 7.50 19.00 -11.56
N TRP A 346 6.78 17.93 -11.14
CA TRP A 346 7.17 16.56 -11.47
C TRP A 346 7.11 16.29 -12.96
N GLU A 347 5.98 16.59 -13.58
CA GLU A 347 5.78 16.36 -15.02
C GLU A 347 6.69 17.23 -15.89
N ALA A 348 6.92 18.49 -15.47
CA ALA A 348 7.88 19.36 -16.15
C ALA A 348 9.32 18.81 -16.14
N ARG A 349 9.71 18.07 -15.07
CA ARG A 349 11.05 17.48 -14.93
C ARG A 349 11.20 16.12 -15.58
N THR A 350 10.14 15.35 -15.63
CA THR A 350 10.19 13.96 -16.11
C THR A 350 9.81 13.81 -17.57
N GLY A 351 8.91 14.67 -18.04
CA GLY A 351 8.22 14.53 -19.32
C GLY A 351 7.12 13.45 -19.28
N GLY A 352 6.91 12.80 -18.14
CA GLY A 352 5.90 11.76 -17.92
C GLY A 352 4.68 12.26 -17.16
N TYR A 353 3.75 11.35 -16.87
CA TYR A 353 2.54 11.64 -16.10
C TYR A 353 2.69 11.27 -14.63
N LEU A 354 2.10 12.09 -13.75
CA LEU A 354 1.87 11.75 -12.34
C LEU A 354 0.37 11.78 -12.07
N VAL A 355 -0.20 10.61 -11.80
CA VAL A 355 -1.65 10.45 -11.64
C VAL A 355 -2.01 9.90 -10.26
N GLU A 356 -3.20 10.21 -9.79
CA GLU A 356 -3.73 9.72 -8.53
C GLU A 356 -4.48 8.40 -8.71
N GLY A 357 -4.28 7.46 -7.76
CA GLY A 357 -5.02 6.22 -7.64
C GLY A 357 -5.55 6.04 -6.22
N TYR A 358 -6.65 5.30 -6.10
CA TYR A 358 -7.36 5.02 -4.86
C TYR A 358 -7.60 3.53 -4.68
N GLY A 359 -7.60 3.12 -3.44
CA GLY A 359 -7.93 1.75 -3.09
C GLY A 359 -7.81 1.43 -1.61
N LEU A 360 -8.20 0.20 -1.27
CA LEU A 360 -8.20 -0.35 0.08
C LEU A 360 -7.54 -1.74 0.06
N SER A 361 -6.98 -2.17 1.19
CA SER A 361 -6.42 -3.52 1.32
C SER A 361 -7.43 -4.61 0.95
N GLU A 362 -8.69 -4.38 1.28
CA GLU A 362 -9.85 -5.21 0.96
C GLU A 362 -10.12 -5.33 -0.56
N CYS A 363 -9.45 -4.52 -1.37
CA CYS A 363 -9.65 -4.49 -2.82
C CYS A 363 -8.36 -4.77 -3.62
N SER A 364 -7.33 -5.36 -3.02
CA SER A 364 -6.12 -5.94 -3.63
C SER A 364 -5.02 -5.01 -4.20
N PRO A 365 -4.86 -3.70 -4.00
CA PRO A 365 -5.77 -2.76 -3.35
C PRO A 365 -6.52 -1.84 -4.32
N VAL A 366 -6.14 -1.76 -5.62
CA VAL A 366 -6.53 -0.64 -6.50
C VAL A 366 -7.97 -0.80 -6.97
N LEU A 367 -8.78 0.21 -6.71
CA LEU A 367 -10.16 0.31 -7.17
C LEU A 367 -10.31 1.30 -8.32
N MET A 368 -9.64 2.44 -8.21
CA MET A 368 -9.78 3.55 -9.12
C MET A 368 -8.43 4.18 -9.40
N ALA A 369 -8.26 4.74 -10.59
CA ALA A 369 -7.11 5.54 -10.93
C ALA A 369 -7.47 6.60 -12.00
N ASN A 370 -6.77 7.72 -11.97
CA ASN A 370 -6.82 8.66 -13.08
C ASN A 370 -6.22 8.03 -14.34
N PRO A 371 -6.74 8.33 -15.52
CA PRO A 371 -6.12 7.96 -16.79
C PRO A 371 -4.69 8.49 -16.87
N VAL A 372 -3.78 7.68 -17.42
CA VAL A 372 -2.40 8.13 -17.70
C VAL A 372 -2.39 8.85 -19.05
N SER A 373 -3.04 10.00 -19.07
CA SER A 373 -3.32 10.80 -20.26
C SER A 373 -3.62 12.25 -19.88
N PRO A 374 -3.71 13.18 -20.86
CA PRO A 374 -4.09 14.57 -20.60
C PRO A 374 -5.48 14.74 -19.96
N GLU A 375 -6.38 13.78 -20.14
CA GLU A 375 -7.76 13.80 -19.62
C GLU A 375 -7.84 13.53 -18.12
N ARG A 376 -6.71 13.22 -17.45
CA ARG A 376 -6.68 13.08 -15.99
C ARG A 376 -7.21 14.31 -15.27
N ARG A 377 -7.85 14.11 -14.12
CA ARG A 377 -8.43 15.20 -13.32
C ARG A 377 -7.79 15.25 -11.95
N LEU A 378 -7.04 16.31 -11.67
CA LEU A 378 -6.50 16.60 -10.35
C LEU A 378 -7.63 16.83 -9.34
N GLY A 379 -7.45 16.37 -8.11
CA GLY A 379 -8.48 16.41 -7.07
C GLY A 379 -9.56 15.34 -7.22
N SER A 380 -9.37 14.40 -8.15
CA SER A 380 -10.19 13.21 -8.34
C SER A 380 -9.33 11.96 -8.10
N ILE A 381 -9.92 10.93 -7.48
CA ILE A 381 -9.31 9.61 -7.38
C ILE A 381 -9.39 8.80 -8.67
N GLY A 382 -9.89 9.43 -9.74
CA GLY A 382 -9.98 8.86 -11.09
C GLY A 382 -11.28 8.12 -11.35
N LEU A 383 -11.17 7.11 -12.21
CA LEU A 383 -12.27 6.29 -12.71
C LEU A 383 -12.17 4.86 -12.13
N PRO A 384 -13.28 4.14 -11.90
CA PRO A 384 -13.24 2.72 -11.58
C PRO A 384 -12.43 1.93 -12.61
N LEU A 385 -11.57 1.01 -12.16
CA LEU A 385 -10.77 0.18 -13.06
C LEU A 385 -11.66 -0.80 -13.86
N SER A 386 -11.12 -1.32 -14.96
CA SER A 386 -11.77 -2.36 -15.78
C SER A 386 -12.39 -3.47 -14.92
N SER A 387 -13.61 -3.93 -15.26
CA SER A 387 -14.39 -4.92 -14.48
C SER A 387 -14.72 -4.49 -13.05
N THR A 388 -14.61 -3.22 -12.69
CA THR A 388 -15.05 -2.69 -11.41
C THR A 388 -16.38 -1.98 -11.57
N GLU A 389 -17.35 -2.34 -10.76
CA GLU A 389 -18.62 -1.65 -10.63
C GLU A 389 -18.57 -0.75 -9.38
N ALA A 390 -19.18 0.42 -9.47
CA ALA A 390 -19.25 1.38 -8.38
C ALA A 390 -20.65 2.00 -8.34
N ARG A 391 -21.16 2.24 -7.13
CA ARG A 391 -22.37 3.04 -6.88
C ARG A 391 -22.17 3.90 -5.65
N VAL A 392 -22.91 4.99 -5.59
CA VAL A 392 -22.99 5.86 -4.41
C VAL A 392 -24.36 5.68 -3.79
N VAL A 393 -24.41 5.49 -2.49
CA VAL A 393 -25.69 5.30 -1.78
C VAL A 393 -25.78 6.23 -0.59
N ASP A 394 -27.00 6.61 -0.25
CA ASP A 394 -27.27 7.26 1.04
C ASP A 394 -26.88 6.30 2.17
N PRO A 395 -26.02 6.70 3.11
CA PRO A 395 -25.57 5.82 4.19
C PRO A 395 -26.68 5.47 5.18
N ASP A 396 -27.78 6.23 5.26
CA ASP A 396 -28.84 6.05 6.25
C ASP A 396 -29.89 5.03 5.76
N ASP A 397 -30.29 5.09 4.49
CA ASP A 397 -31.37 4.25 3.96
C ASP A 397 -30.94 3.32 2.80
N GLY A 398 -29.72 3.49 2.27
CA GLY A 398 -29.15 2.68 1.17
C GLY A 398 -29.69 3.04 -0.22
N THR A 399 -30.42 4.13 -0.37
CA THR A 399 -30.91 4.62 -1.67
C THR A 399 -29.74 4.96 -2.59
N VAL A 400 -29.78 4.50 -3.83
CA VAL A 400 -28.75 4.84 -4.83
C VAL A 400 -28.91 6.32 -5.23
N LEU A 401 -27.82 7.06 -5.07
CA LEU A 401 -27.77 8.50 -5.33
C LEU A 401 -27.41 8.80 -6.79
N GLY A 402 -27.70 10.01 -7.21
CA GLY A 402 -27.47 10.52 -8.55
C GLY A 402 -26.06 11.10 -8.75
N VAL A 403 -25.93 11.80 -9.90
CA VAL A 403 -24.68 12.46 -10.29
C VAL A 403 -24.37 13.60 -9.33
N ASP A 404 -23.09 13.67 -8.90
CA ASP A 404 -22.54 14.68 -7.97
C ASP A 404 -23.18 14.70 -6.57
N GLU A 405 -24.07 13.76 -6.24
CA GLU A 405 -24.63 13.61 -4.89
C GLU A 405 -23.64 12.84 -4.00
N PRO A 406 -23.22 13.40 -2.84
CA PRO A 406 -22.30 12.73 -1.92
C PRO A 406 -22.98 11.59 -1.16
N GLY A 407 -22.33 10.42 -1.11
CA GLY A 407 -22.80 9.27 -0.34
C GLY A 407 -21.72 8.20 -0.19
N GLU A 408 -22.07 7.07 0.47
CA GLU A 408 -21.14 5.97 0.67
C GLU A 408 -20.82 5.28 -0.65
N LEU A 409 -19.52 5.16 -0.94
CA LEU A 409 -19.03 4.36 -2.08
C LEU A 409 -19.22 2.87 -1.79
N GLN A 410 -19.96 2.20 -2.67
CA GLN A 410 -20.05 0.75 -2.70
C GLN A 410 -19.48 0.23 -4.01
N VAL A 411 -18.69 -0.86 -3.92
CA VAL A 411 -17.99 -1.41 -5.08
C VAL A 411 -18.19 -2.92 -5.19
N ARG A 412 -18.11 -3.40 -6.45
CA ARG A 412 -18.12 -4.82 -6.77
C ARG A 412 -17.12 -5.07 -7.90
N GLY A 413 -16.34 -6.15 -7.78
CA GLY A 413 -15.34 -6.48 -8.79
C GLY A 413 -14.49 -7.67 -8.40
N PRO A 414 -13.74 -8.25 -9.34
CA PRO A 414 -12.97 -9.47 -9.11
C PRO A 414 -11.80 -9.26 -8.12
N GLN A 415 -11.38 -8.03 -7.87
CA GLN A 415 -10.33 -7.67 -6.94
C GLN A 415 -10.82 -7.51 -5.49
N VAL A 416 -12.13 -7.51 -5.24
CA VAL A 416 -12.71 -7.36 -3.90
C VAL A 416 -12.49 -8.62 -3.10
N PHE A 417 -12.06 -8.47 -1.86
CA PHE A 417 -11.68 -9.53 -0.95
C PHE A 417 -12.84 -10.48 -0.58
N ARG A 418 -12.48 -11.62 0.03
CA ARG A 418 -13.46 -12.61 0.44
C ARG A 418 -14.13 -12.28 1.79
N GLY A 419 -13.47 -11.47 2.62
CA GLY A 419 -13.89 -11.13 3.98
C GLY A 419 -12.70 -11.04 4.93
N TYR A 420 -12.96 -10.89 6.22
CA TYR A 420 -11.92 -10.81 7.25
C TYR A 420 -11.65 -12.17 7.87
N TRP A 421 -10.38 -12.49 8.11
CA TRP A 421 -9.92 -13.76 8.69
C TRP A 421 -10.55 -14.00 10.05
N GLY A 422 -11.30 -15.11 10.17
CA GLY A 422 -11.95 -15.49 11.44
C GLY A 422 -12.97 -14.49 12.01
N LYS A 423 -13.46 -13.52 11.20
CA LYS A 423 -14.34 -12.44 11.65
C LYS A 423 -15.61 -12.39 10.78
N ALA A 424 -16.49 -13.39 10.91
CA ALA A 424 -17.71 -13.48 10.10
C ALA A 424 -18.62 -12.24 10.27
N GLU A 425 -18.92 -11.84 11.52
CA GLU A 425 -19.75 -10.66 11.80
C GLU A 425 -19.20 -9.38 11.15
N ALA A 426 -17.89 -9.13 11.31
CA ALA A 426 -17.25 -7.97 10.70
C ALA A 426 -17.22 -8.05 9.16
N THR A 427 -17.30 -9.24 8.59
CA THR A 427 -17.43 -9.45 7.15
C THR A 427 -18.86 -9.12 6.69
N ASP A 428 -19.86 -9.61 7.41
CA ASP A 428 -21.27 -9.35 7.10
C ASP A 428 -21.63 -7.86 7.21
N GLU A 429 -20.99 -7.13 8.13
CA GLU A 429 -21.18 -5.67 8.28
C GLU A 429 -20.73 -4.86 7.04
N VAL A 430 -19.73 -5.35 6.31
CA VAL A 430 -19.15 -4.61 5.19
C VAL A 430 -19.64 -5.08 3.81
N PHE A 431 -20.47 -6.11 3.74
CA PHE A 431 -21.13 -6.53 2.52
C PHE A 431 -22.63 -6.31 2.58
N THR A 432 -23.21 -5.83 1.49
CA THR A 432 -24.66 -5.78 1.34
C THR A 432 -25.21 -7.16 0.94
N PRO A 433 -26.52 -7.43 1.15
CA PRO A 433 -27.13 -8.70 0.75
C PRO A 433 -27.02 -9.00 -0.75
N ASP A 434 -26.92 -7.98 -1.60
CA ASP A 434 -26.73 -8.08 -3.05
C ASP A 434 -25.24 -8.10 -3.47
N GLY A 435 -24.31 -8.22 -2.50
CA GLY A 435 -22.89 -8.52 -2.73
C GLY A 435 -22.00 -7.31 -3.02
N TRP A 436 -22.42 -6.10 -2.66
CA TRP A 436 -21.57 -4.92 -2.74
C TRP A 436 -20.73 -4.76 -1.48
N PHE A 437 -19.46 -4.41 -1.66
CA PHE A 437 -18.57 -4.05 -0.57
C PHE A 437 -18.74 -2.57 -0.22
N ARG A 438 -19.04 -2.29 1.04
CA ARG A 438 -19.13 -0.96 1.63
C ARG A 438 -17.74 -0.46 1.96
N THR A 439 -17.25 0.56 1.27
CA THR A 439 -15.89 1.08 1.50
C THR A 439 -15.78 1.91 2.78
N GLY A 440 -16.88 2.49 3.23
CA GLY A 440 -16.93 3.46 4.33
C GLY A 440 -16.34 4.81 3.94
N ASP A 441 -16.03 5.05 2.67
CA ASP A 441 -15.60 6.35 2.16
C ASP A 441 -16.79 7.07 1.50
N ILE A 442 -16.96 8.36 1.79
CA ILE A 442 -17.99 9.22 1.18
C ILE A 442 -17.38 9.84 -0.08
N VAL A 443 -18.07 9.62 -1.20
CA VAL A 443 -17.63 10.12 -2.51
C VAL A 443 -18.77 10.75 -3.28
N ALA A 444 -18.44 11.48 -4.35
CA ALA A 444 -19.38 11.90 -5.38
C ALA A 444 -18.86 11.44 -6.74
N ILE A 445 -19.74 10.92 -7.62
CA ILE A 445 -19.41 10.51 -8.99
C ILE A 445 -20.00 11.56 -9.95
N GLY A 446 -19.14 12.20 -10.72
CA GLY A 446 -19.55 13.17 -11.73
C GLY A 446 -20.23 12.52 -12.94
N ALA A 447 -20.91 13.33 -13.77
CA ALA A 447 -21.58 12.87 -15.01
C ALA A 447 -20.63 12.16 -15.99
N ASP A 448 -19.33 12.47 -15.94
CA ASP A 448 -18.25 11.87 -16.71
C ASP A 448 -17.61 10.65 -16.04
N GLY A 449 -18.14 10.25 -14.88
CA GLY A 449 -17.70 9.09 -14.13
C GLY A 449 -16.47 9.30 -13.24
N TYR A 450 -15.86 10.48 -13.20
CA TYR A 450 -14.76 10.76 -12.27
C TYR A 450 -15.28 10.83 -10.85
N VAL A 451 -14.53 10.20 -9.94
CA VAL A 451 -14.87 10.06 -8.52
C VAL A 451 -14.05 11.03 -7.68
N ARG A 452 -14.71 11.74 -6.78
CA ARG A 452 -14.07 12.62 -5.81
C ARG A 452 -14.35 12.12 -4.40
N ILE A 453 -13.33 12.02 -3.56
CA ILE A 453 -13.50 11.76 -2.13
C ILE A 453 -14.01 13.03 -1.47
N VAL A 454 -15.07 12.89 -0.69
CA VAL A 454 -15.60 13.96 0.16
C VAL A 454 -15.10 13.75 1.59
N ASP A 455 -15.23 12.54 2.17
CA ASP A 455 -14.69 12.17 3.48
C ASP A 455 -14.79 10.66 3.76
N ARG A 456 -14.56 10.29 5.04
CA ARG A 456 -14.83 8.95 5.54
C ARG A 456 -16.04 8.93 6.45
N LEU A 457 -16.94 8.00 6.26
CA LEU A 457 -18.18 7.87 7.02
C LEU A 457 -17.92 7.83 8.54
N LYS A 458 -16.91 7.07 8.97
CA LYS A 458 -16.53 6.93 10.40
C LYS A 458 -15.71 8.10 10.96
N GLU A 459 -15.28 9.01 10.13
CA GLU A 459 -14.52 10.20 10.53
C GLU A 459 -15.41 11.46 10.50
N LEU A 460 -16.65 11.36 9.97
CA LEU A 460 -17.63 12.44 10.03
C LEU A 460 -17.91 12.82 11.49
N ILE A 461 -17.88 14.11 11.75
CA ILE A 461 -18.14 14.67 13.09
C ILE A 461 -19.62 15.01 13.18
N ILE A 462 -20.33 14.37 14.10
CA ILE A 462 -21.76 14.61 14.28
C ILE A 462 -21.95 15.69 15.34
N THR A 463 -22.20 16.92 14.87
CA THR A 463 -22.36 18.07 15.75
C THR A 463 -23.73 18.75 15.54
N GLY A 464 -24.53 18.84 16.60
CA GLY A 464 -25.86 19.46 16.54
C GLY A 464 -26.82 18.83 15.52
N GLY A 465 -26.66 17.54 15.21
CA GLY A 465 -27.45 16.82 14.21
C GLY A 465 -26.97 17.02 12.76
N PHE A 466 -25.82 17.66 12.56
CA PHE A 466 -25.20 17.84 11.24
C PHE A 466 -23.96 16.99 11.12
N ASN A 467 -23.76 16.38 9.95
CA ASN A 467 -22.53 15.72 9.57
C ASN A 467 -21.51 16.76 9.08
N VAL A 468 -20.36 16.83 9.72
CA VAL A 468 -19.24 17.70 9.35
C VAL A 468 -18.09 16.85 8.86
N SER A 469 -17.68 17.09 7.62
CA SER A 469 -16.49 16.47 7.04
C SER A 469 -15.23 17.10 7.64
N PRO A 470 -14.36 16.33 8.36
CA PRO A 470 -13.06 16.82 8.78
C PRO A 470 -12.22 17.35 7.63
N SER A 471 -12.23 16.67 6.49
CA SER A 471 -11.43 17.05 5.31
C SER A 471 -11.86 18.40 4.74
N GLU A 472 -13.17 18.68 4.67
CA GLU A 472 -13.67 19.99 4.24
C GLU A 472 -13.19 21.13 5.14
N VAL A 473 -13.17 20.89 6.45
CA VAL A 473 -12.68 21.87 7.42
C VAL A 473 -11.16 22.03 7.31
N GLU A 474 -10.41 20.94 7.15
CA GLU A 474 -8.97 20.94 6.93
C GLU A 474 -8.59 21.73 5.69
N ASP A 475 -9.28 21.51 4.55
CA ASP A 475 -9.05 22.21 3.29
C ASP A 475 -9.29 23.72 3.40
N ALA A 476 -10.29 24.12 4.18
CA ALA A 476 -10.56 25.54 4.42
C ALA A 476 -9.44 26.16 5.27
N LEU A 477 -9.03 25.48 6.34
CA LEU A 477 -7.99 25.98 7.27
C LEU A 477 -6.60 26.01 6.64
N LEU A 478 -6.27 25.06 5.74
CA LEU A 478 -4.99 25.03 5.01
C LEU A 478 -4.77 26.25 4.11
N LYS A 479 -5.84 26.90 3.66
CA LYS A 479 -5.74 28.15 2.87
C LYS A 479 -5.27 29.34 3.69
N HIS A 480 -5.30 29.27 5.02
CA HIS A 480 -4.82 30.35 5.87
C HIS A 480 -3.29 30.43 5.85
N PRO A 481 -2.69 31.63 5.65
CA PRO A 481 -1.24 31.77 5.47
C PRO A 481 -0.37 31.23 6.62
N SER A 482 -0.88 31.24 7.86
CA SER A 482 -0.13 30.80 9.04
C SER A 482 -0.18 29.29 9.26
N VAL A 483 -1.03 28.53 8.57
CA VAL A 483 -1.19 27.08 8.75
C VAL A 483 -0.19 26.36 7.85
N LYS A 484 0.57 25.45 8.45
CA LYS A 484 1.46 24.53 7.74
C LYS A 484 0.76 23.19 7.50
N GLU A 485 0.19 22.64 8.56
CA GLU A 485 -0.56 21.39 8.53
C GLU A 485 -1.73 21.47 9.51
N VAL A 486 -2.78 20.70 9.26
CA VAL A 486 -3.95 20.62 10.15
C VAL A 486 -4.57 19.24 10.09
N ALA A 487 -5.11 18.79 11.23
CA ALA A 487 -5.97 17.64 11.31
C ALA A 487 -7.22 18.01 12.13
N VAL A 488 -8.39 17.67 11.63
CA VAL A 488 -9.67 17.97 12.28
C VAL A 488 -10.27 16.67 12.82
N VAL A 489 -10.74 16.72 14.06
CA VAL A 489 -11.30 15.57 14.77
C VAL A 489 -12.56 15.95 15.53
N GLY A 490 -13.46 14.99 15.72
CA GLY A 490 -14.58 15.09 16.62
C GLY A 490 -14.17 14.74 18.05
N ILE A 491 -14.49 15.61 19.01
CA ILE A 491 -14.31 15.34 20.46
C ILE A 491 -15.67 15.41 21.13
N THR A 492 -16.09 14.31 21.77
CA THR A 492 -17.37 14.24 22.47
C THR A 492 -17.31 15.06 23.77
N GLN A 493 -18.19 16.03 23.88
CA GLN A 493 -18.34 16.85 25.09
C GLN A 493 -19.85 17.06 25.35
N GLY A 494 -20.32 16.67 26.54
CA GLY A 494 -21.73 16.83 26.93
C GLY A 494 -22.72 16.05 26.05
N GLY A 495 -22.30 14.90 25.48
CA GLY A 495 -23.16 14.06 24.64
C GLY A 495 -23.27 14.51 23.17
N ASN A 496 -22.51 15.51 22.75
CA ASN A 496 -22.42 15.99 21.37
C ASN A 496 -20.95 16.04 20.93
N GLU A 497 -20.66 15.85 19.66
CA GLU A 497 -19.30 16.04 19.15
C GLU A 497 -19.03 17.51 18.84
N GLN A 498 -17.83 17.95 19.14
CA GLN A 498 -17.32 19.27 18.77
C GLN A 498 -16.22 19.12 17.72
N VAL A 499 -16.25 19.99 16.73
CA VAL A 499 -15.18 20.11 15.72
C VAL A 499 -13.97 20.74 16.38
N VAL A 500 -12.84 20.01 16.42
CA VAL A 500 -11.56 20.47 16.99
C VAL A 500 -10.48 20.35 15.93
N ALA A 501 -9.70 21.43 15.75
CA ALA A 501 -8.58 21.46 14.80
C ALA A 501 -7.24 21.37 15.55
N ALA A 502 -6.43 20.36 15.27
CA ALA A 502 -5.01 20.30 15.64
C ALA A 502 -4.20 20.94 14.52
N VAL A 503 -3.47 22.01 14.82
CA VAL A 503 -2.77 22.84 13.82
C VAL A 503 -1.28 22.82 14.08
N VAL A 504 -0.49 22.53 13.06
CA VAL A 504 0.95 22.78 13.00
C VAL A 504 1.13 24.14 12.31
N PRO A 505 1.50 25.20 13.02
CA PRO A 505 1.70 26.51 12.41
C PRO A 505 3.00 26.58 11.62
N LYS A 506 3.08 27.47 10.62
CA LYS A 506 4.35 27.77 9.94
C LYS A 506 5.36 28.44 10.87
N ASP A 507 4.88 29.31 11.74
CA ASP A 507 5.64 29.97 12.80
C ASP A 507 4.84 29.94 14.11
N PRO A 508 5.24 29.09 15.06
CA PRO A 508 4.56 28.99 16.36
C PRO A 508 4.55 30.29 17.17
N SER A 509 5.55 31.16 17.00
CA SER A 509 5.70 32.39 17.79
C SER A 509 4.71 33.48 17.39
N SER A 510 4.22 33.47 16.16
CA SER A 510 3.27 34.46 15.62
C SER A 510 1.88 33.91 15.36
N PHE A 511 1.60 32.64 15.70
CA PHE A 511 0.33 31.98 15.42
C PHE A 511 -0.79 32.46 16.36
N ASP A 512 -1.88 32.91 15.76
CA ASP A 512 -3.11 33.33 16.46
C ASP A 512 -4.28 32.40 16.13
N ALA A 513 -4.67 31.55 17.08
CA ALA A 513 -5.79 30.62 16.97
C ALA A 513 -7.16 31.36 16.83
N ALA A 514 -7.29 32.56 17.41
CA ALA A 514 -8.53 33.34 17.30
C ALA A 514 -8.68 33.93 15.89
N ALA A 515 -7.60 34.41 15.30
CA ALA A 515 -7.57 34.87 13.91
C ALA A 515 -7.92 33.74 12.94
N LEU A 516 -7.35 32.53 13.14
CA LEU A 516 -7.69 31.35 12.33
C LEU A 516 -9.18 30.98 12.43
N ARG A 517 -9.77 31.05 13.64
CA ARG A 517 -11.21 30.79 13.81
C ARG A 517 -12.08 31.86 13.17
N THR A 518 -11.63 33.12 13.16
CA THR A 518 -12.32 34.21 12.47
C THR A 518 -12.30 33.97 10.96
N TRP A 519 -11.13 33.62 10.41
CA TRP A 519 -10.99 33.18 9.02
C TRP A 519 -11.94 32.03 8.67
N ALA A 520 -11.97 31.00 9.52
CA ALA A 520 -12.83 29.84 9.30
C ALA A 520 -14.32 30.20 9.21
N ARG A 521 -14.80 31.22 9.96
CA ARG A 521 -16.20 31.69 9.89
C ARG A 521 -16.55 32.34 8.55
N GLU A 522 -15.58 32.83 7.84
CA GLU A 522 -15.78 33.43 6.51
C GLU A 522 -15.81 32.37 5.40
N GLN A 523 -15.21 31.19 5.67
CA GLN A 523 -15.07 30.12 4.69
C GLN A 523 -16.07 28.97 4.89
N LEU A 524 -16.60 28.78 6.09
CA LEU A 524 -17.35 27.61 6.51
C LEU A 524 -18.69 28.01 7.16
N ALA A 525 -19.68 27.13 7.02
CA ALA A 525 -20.93 27.27 7.79
C ALA A 525 -20.65 27.20 9.31
N ALA A 526 -21.43 27.92 10.10
CA ALA A 526 -21.17 28.13 11.53
C ALA A 526 -20.98 26.84 12.33
N TYR A 527 -21.70 25.77 11.98
CA TYR A 527 -21.60 24.46 12.65
C TYR A 527 -20.31 23.68 12.28
N LYS A 528 -19.66 24.01 11.15
CA LYS A 528 -18.39 23.42 10.69
C LYS A 528 -17.16 24.11 11.29
N VAL A 529 -17.30 25.33 11.79
CA VAL A 529 -16.19 26.09 12.36
C VAL A 529 -15.64 25.40 13.60
N PRO A 530 -14.32 25.15 13.69
CA PRO A 530 -13.74 24.52 14.87
C PRO A 530 -14.07 25.28 16.17
N ARG A 531 -14.63 24.59 17.15
CA ARG A 531 -14.89 25.15 18.48
C ARG A 531 -13.59 25.42 19.23
N ARG A 532 -12.57 24.59 18.94
CA ARG A 532 -11.24 24.67 19.55
C ARG A 532 -10.16 24.48 18.49
N VAL A 533 -9.08 25.25 18.62
CA VAL A 533 -7.85 25.09 17.85
C VAL A 533 -6.73 24.76 18.82
N VAL A 534 -6.09 23.61 18.63
CA VAL A 534 -4.97 23.13 19.44
C VAL A 534 -3.70 23.23 18.60
N VAL A 535 -2.67 23.91 19.12
CA VAL A 535 -1.36 23.98 18.46
C VAL A 535 -0.57 22.73 18.81
N VAL A 536 -0.04 22.06 17.80
CA VAL A 536 0.79 20.85 17.95
C VAL A 536 2.11 21.03 17.19
N GLU A 537 3.17 20.36 17.65
CA GLU A 537 4.47 20.40 16.96
C GLU A 537 4.47 19.57 15.68
N ASP A 538 3.79 18.43 15.69
CA ASP A 538 3.68 17.51 14.54
C ASP A 538 2.36 16.73 14.61
N LEU A 539 1.93 16.16 13.48
CA LEU A 539 0.76 15.29 13.38
C LEU A 539 1.17 13.82 13.30
N PRO A 540 0.59 12.93 14.14
CA PRO A 540 0.89 11.50 14.09
C PRO A 540 0.53 10.91 12.73
N ARG A 541 1.46 10.16 12.13
CA ARG A 541 1.32 9.60 10.79
C ARG A 541 1.55 8.10 10.76
N SER A 542 0.94 7.46 9.77
CA SER A 542 1.26 6.08 9.39
C SER A 542 2.60 6.00 8.66
N MET A 543 3.12 4.78 8.47
CA MET A 543 4.35 4.51 7.71
C MET A 543 4.31 5.04 6.25
N ILE A 544 3.12 5.13 5.67
CA ILE A 544 2.88 5.70 4.34
C ILE A 544 2.56 7.20 4.38
N GLY A 545 2.77 7.86 5.52
CA GLY A 545 2.62 9.31 5.69
C GLY A 545 1.19 9.81 5.96
N LYS A 546 0.17 8.93 5.99
CA LYS A 546 -1.22 9.31 6.26
C LYS A 546 -1.38 9.78 7.71
N VAL A 547 -2.03 10.93 7.94
CA VAL A 547 -2.38 11.43 9.27
C VAL A 547 -3.34 10.46 9.97
N LEU A 548 -3.03 10.14 11.22
CA LEU A 548 -3.81 9.23 12.05
C LEU A 548 -4.72 10.04 12.98
N ARG A 549 -5.88 10.50 12.47
CA ARG A 549 -6.83 11.36 13.20
C ARG A 549 -7.22 10.80 14.58
N ARG A 550 -7.35 9.48 14.70
CA ARG A 550 -7.60 8.86 16.00
C ARG A 550 -6.48 9.15 17.01
N LYS A 551 -5.20 9.02 16.60
CA LYS A 551 -4.07 9.35 17.48
C LYS A 551 -4.02 10.84 17.79
N VAL A 552 -4.38 11.71 16.83
CA VAL A 552 -4.54 13.15 17.08
C VAL A 552 -5.58 13.39 18.15
N ARG A 553 -6.75 12.77 18.05
CA ARG A 553 -7.82 12.86 19.05
C ARG A 553 -7.35 12.36 20.42
N ASP A 554 -6.70 11.20 20.47
CA ASP A 554 -6.22 10.59 21.70
C ASP A 554 -5.17 11.48 22.39
N GLN A 555 -4.29 12.16 21.63
CA GLN A 555 -3.33 13.15 22.14
C GLN A 555 -4.04 14.37 22.72
N ILE A 556 -4.98 14.96 22.00
CA ILE A 556 -5.74 16.13 22.48
C ILE A 556 -6.48 15.81 23.78
N LEU A 557 -7.05 14.60 23.92
CA LEU A 557 -7.77 14.16 25.13
C LEU A 557 -6.81 13.84 26.29
N ALA A 558 -5.55 13.51 26.02
CA ALA A 558 -4.55 13.27 27.07
C ALA A 558 -3.96 14.58 27.63
N ASP A 559 -4.00 15.66 26.84
CA ASP A 559 -3.53 16.99 27.22
C ASP A 559 -4.61 17.85 27.90
N ASP A 560 -5.89 17.37 27.93
CA ASP A 560 -7.04 17.95 28.65
C ASP A 560 -7.14 17.43 30.09
#